data_5c7ca13545fad1696ba6175d375628a5
#
_entry.id   5c7ca13545fad1696ba6175d375628a5
#
_cell.length_a   1.000
_cell.length_b   1.000
_cell.length_c   1.000
_cell.angle_alpha   90.00
_cell.angle_beta   90.00
_cell.angle_gamma   90.00
#
_symmetry.space_group_name_H-M   'P 1'
#
loop_
_entity.id
_entity.type
_entity.pdbx_description
1 polymer ?
#
loop_
_entity_poly.entity_id
_entity_poly.type
_entity_poly.pdbx_seq_one_letter_code
_entity_poly.pdbx_strand_id
1 'polypeptide(L)'
;MKKDKLKKYSIRFGITFLIVIAFLTYFSGTIDNMLLPQVKVSDVTYGTINGEQSQDDRYLIPLSAVIAMGDTGSVFVTRTDENNKTTVNEATVNLKNSDDLYYEVTSDEMYSGMKVVYSTSKSISNGDRVYIVEE
;
A
#
# COMPACT_ATOMS: atom_id res chain seq x y z
N MET A 1 12.64 20.39 55.74
CA MET A 1 11.40 19.58 55.52
C MET A 1 10.70 19.91 54.22
N LYS A 2 10.50 21.16 53.85
CA LYS A 2 9.83 21.50 52.57
C LYS A 2 10.64 21.08 51.31
N LYS A 3 11.98 21.16 51.39
CA LYS A 3 12.86 20.81 50.27
C LYS A 3 12.81 19.30 49.90
N ASP A 4 12.69 18.43 50.89
CA ASP A 4 12.65 16.98 50.67
C ASP A 4 11.32 16.51 50.05
N LYS A 5 10.23 17.17 50.44
CA LYS A 5 8.91 16.91 49.84
C LYS A 5 8.87 17.38 48.38
N LEU A 6 9.40 18.55 48.06
CA LEU A 6 9.52 19.07 46.71
C LEU A 6 10.37 18.15 45.83
N LYS A 7 11.50 17.65 46.35
CA LYS A 7 12.37 16.72 45.64
C LYS A 7 11.66 15.39 45.29
N LYS A 8 10.88 14.86 46.24
CA LYS A 8 10.09 13.65 46.01
C LYS A 8 9.00 13.86 44.94
N TYR A 9 8.32 15.00 44.93
CA TYR A 9 7.32 15.34 43.92
C TYR A 9 7.96 15.53 42.54
N SER A 10 9.11 16.19 42.44
CA SER A 10 9.85 16.37 41.18
C SER A 10 10.30 15.05 40.60
N ILE A 11 10.79 14.13 41.42
CA ILE A 11 11.22 12.80 40.97
C ILE A 11 10.02 11.99 40.45
N ARG A 12 8.90 12.00 41.18
CA ARG A 12 7.67 11.32 40.77
C ARG A 12 7.12 11.89 39.44
N PHE A 13 7.12 13.21 39.34
CA PHE A 13 6.69 13.88 38.09
C PHE A 13 7.60 13.53 36.92
N GLY A 14 8.92 13.53 37.13
CA GLY A 14 9.89 13.10 36.09
C GLY A 14 9.69 11.67 35.61
N ILE A 15 9.47 10.75 36.56
CA ILE A 15 9.22 9.34 36.23
C ILE A 15 7.91 9.18 35.44
N THR A 16 6.83 9.84 35.90
CA THR A 16 5.53 9.80 35.19
C THR A 16 5.66 10.38 33.80
N PHE A 17 6.38 11.47 33.63
CA PHE A 17 6.62 12.11 32.34
C PHE A 17 7.39 11.18 31.37
N LEU A 18 8.43 10.49 31.86
CA LEU A 18 9.17 9.52 31.08
C LEU A 18 8.28 8.33 30.64
N ILE A 19 7.42 7.85 31.52
CA ILE A 19 6.48 6.77 31.21
C ILE A 19 5.51 7.22 30.09
N VAL A 20 4.98 8.45 30.18
CA VAL A 20 4.08 9.01 29.17
C VAL A 20 4.79 9.14 27.82
N ILE A 21 6.02 9.65 27.81
CA ILE A 21 6.81 9.73 26.56
C ILE A 21 7.06 8.35 25.97
N ALA A 22 7.47 7.37 26.76
CA ALA A 22 7.70 5.99 26.31
C ALA A 22 6.42 5.38 25.73
N PHE A 23 5.29 5.62 26.37
CA PHE A 23 3.98 5.17 25.91
C PHE A 23 3.60 5.82 24.57
N LEU A 24 3.72 7.14 24.45
CA LEU A 24 3.45 7.86 23.21
C LEU A 24 4.37 7.41 22.08
N THR A 25 5.65 7.18 22.34
CA THR A 25 6.60 6.70 21.34
C THR A 25 6.24 5.29 20.86
N TYR A 26 5.86 4.41 21.78
CA TYR A 26 5.44 3.05 21.43
C TYR A 26 4.18 3.03 20.55
N PHE A 27 3.21 3.87 20.89
CA PHE A 27 1.95 3.94 20.14
C PHE A 27 2.01 4.78 18.84
N SER A 28 3.04 5.63 18.69
CA SER A 28 3.19 6.48 17.50
C SER A 28 3.18 5.69 16.20
N GLY A 29 3.96 4.62 16.12
CA GLY A 29 4.00 3.77 14.92
C GLY A 29 2.69 3.04 14.62
N THR A 30 1.93 2.70 15.65
CA THR A 30 0.63 2.03 15.51
C THR A 30 -0.44 3.00 14.99
N ILE A 31 -0.42 4.23 15.49
CA ILE A 31 -1.39 5.27 15.06
C ILE A 31 -1.14 5.67 13.61
N ASP A 32 0.11 5.81 13.20
CA ASP A 32 0.46 6.14 11.81
C ASP A 32 -0.10 5.12 10.82
N ASN A 33 -0.01 3.83 11.15
CA ASN A 33 -0.54 2.77 10.30
C ASN A 33 -2.07 2.73 10.26
N MET A 34 -2.75 3.08 11.35
CA MET A 34 -4.21 3.12 11.41
C MET A 34 -4.83 4.24 10.55
N LEU A 35 -4.10 5.32 10.33
CA LEU A 35 -4.56 6.46 9.52
C LEU A 35 -4.30 6.27 8.03
N LEU A 36 -3.48 5.29 7.64
CA LEU A 36 -3.18 5.02 6.25
C LEU A 36 -4.38 4.41 5.52
N PRO A 37 -4.55 4.72 4.22
CA PRO A 37 -5.49 4.00 3.38
C PRO A 37 -5.16 2.51 3.39
N GLN A 38 -6.17 1.69 3.67
CA GLN A 38 -6.06 0.24 3.60
C GLN A 38 -6.34 -0.20 2.17
N VAL A 39 -5.44 -0.99 1.60
CA VAL A 39 -5.57 -1.48 0.25
C VAL A 39 -5.52 -3.00 0.21
N LYS A 40 -6.29 -3.58 -0.69
CA LYS A 40 -6.21 -4.98 -1.06
C LYS A 40 -5.48 -5.10 -2.38
N VAL A 41 -4.58 -6.05 -2.46
CA VAL A 41 -3.70 -6.25 -3.60
C VAL A 41 -3.87 -7.63 -4.21
N SER A 42 -3.60 -7.72 -5.51
CA SER A 42 -3.54 -8.97 -6.25
C SER A 42 -2.21 -9.08 -6.98
N ASP A 43 -1.69 -10.29 -7.09
CA ASP A 43 -0.46 -10.53 -7.83
C ASP A 43 -0.69 -10.39 -9.34
N VAL A 44 0.25 -9.74 -10.01
CA VAL A 44 0.31 -9.69 -11.48
C VAL A 44 0.88 -11.01 -11.97
N THR A 45 0.17 -11.68 -12.85
CA THR A 45 0.60 -12.95 -13.43
C THR A 45 0.70 -12.84 -14.95
N TYR A 46 1.65 -13.58 -15.54
CA TYR A 46 1.69 -13.74 -16.98
C TYR A 46 0.47 -14.53 -17.45
N GLY A 47 -0.12 -14.11 -18.53
CA GLY A 47 -1.20 -14.87 -19.12
C GLY A 47 -1.92 -14.13 -20.23
N THR A 48 -2.71 -14.91 -20.97
CA THR A 48 -3.60 -14.44 -22.02
C THR A 48 -5.00 -15.00 -21.79
N ILE A 49 -6.02 -14.23 -22.16
CA ILE A 49 -7.41 -14.66 -21.96
C ILE A 49 -7.80 -15.73 -23.01
N ASN A 50 -7.33 -15.58 -24.23
CA ASN A 50 -7.72 -16.45 -25.35
C ASN A 50 -6.68 -17.54 -25.70
N GLY A 51 -5.64 -17.71 -24.89
CA GLY A 51 -4.58 -18.69 -25.15
C GLY A 51 -3.70 -18.36 -26.35
N GLU A 52 -3.77 -17.14 -26.87
CA GLU A 52 -2.93 -16.70 -27.97
C GLU A 52 -1.50 -16.50 -27.47
N GLN A 53 -0.54 -17.09 -28.17
CA GLN A 53 0.86 -16.83 -27.96
C GLN A 53 1.21 -15.47 -28.56
N SER A 54 1.50 -14.50 -27.71
CA SER A 54 2.00 -13.20 -28.13
C SER A 54 3.52 -13.12 -27.97
N GLN A 55 4.16 -12.35 -28.83
CA GLN A 55 5.58 -12.02 -28.67
C GLN A 55 5.81 -11.01 -27.55
N ASP A 56 4.77 -10.31 -27.12
CA ASP A 56 4.82 -9.34 -26.05
C ASP A 56 4.44 -9.99 -24.71
N ASP A 57 5.11 -9.57 -23.67
CA ASP A 57 4.76 -9.97 -22.30
C ASP A 57 3.37 -9.46 -21.95
N ARG A 58 2.45 -10.37 -21.71
CA ARG A 58 1.08 -10.04 -21.31
C ARG A 58 0.81 -10.46 -19.90
N TYR A 59 0.05 -9.62 -19.22
CA TYR A 59 -0.28 -9.77 -17.80
C TYR A 59 -1.79 -9.79 -17.61
N LEU A 60 -2.25 -10.58 -16.64
CA LEU A 60 -3.64 -10.58 -16.19
C LEU A 60 -3.77 -9.76 -14.92
N ILE A 61 -4.68 -8.81 -14.94
CA ILE A 61 -4.96 -7.90 -13.82
C ILE A 61 -6.45 -7.90 -13.55
N PRO A 62 -6.90 -7.96 -12.27
CA PRO A 62 -8.32 -7.87 -11.96
C PRO A 62 -8.98 -6.62 -12.55
N LEU A 63 -10.19 -6.75 -13.06
CA LEU A 63 -10.93 -5.61 -13.64
C LEU A 63 -11.04 -4.42 -12.68
N SER A 64 -11.23 -4.70 -11.40
CA SER A 64 -11.34 -3.67 -10.35
C SER A 64 -10.05 -2.90 -10.08
N ALA A 65 -8.90 -3.42 -10.52
CA ALA A 65 -7.60 -2.76 -10.35
C ALA A 65 -7.30 -1.72 -11.43
N VAL A 66 -8.02 -1.73 -12.55
CA VAL A 66 -7.72 -0.90 -13.72
C VAL A 66 -8.70 0.26 -13.82
N ILE A 67 -8.14 1.45 -13.98
CA ILE A 67 -8.90 2.65 -14.35
C ILE A 67 -8.75 2.79 -15.87
N ALA A 68 -9.76 2.29 -16.61
CA ALA A 68 -9.73 2.27 -18.07
C ALA A 68 -10.00 3.64 -18.69
N MET A 69 -9.20 4.01 -19.68
CA MET A 69 -9.33 5.24 -20.46
C MET A 69 -9.15 4.91 -21.95
N GLY A 70 -10.19 4.33 -22.57
CA GLY A 70 -10.09 3.84 -23.96
C GLY A 70 -9.22 2.58 -24.08
N ASP A 71 -8.20 2.63 -24.92
CA ASP A 71 -7.28 1.51 -25.16
C ASP A 71 -6.15 1.42 -24.13
N THR A 72 -6.08 2.39 -23.23
CA THR A 72 -5.11 2.43 -22.14
C THR A 72 -5.82 2.48 -20.79
N GLY A 73 -5.07 2.25 -19.74
CA GLY A 73 -5.56 2.40 -18.39
C GLY A 73 -4.43 2.71 -17.43
N SER A 74 -4.78 3.02 -16.20
CA SER A 74 -3.82 3.14 -15.12
C SER A 74 -4.14 2.15 -14.02
N VAL A 75 -3.10 1.71 -13.33
CA VAL A 75 -3.17 0.84 -12.16
C VAL A 75 -2.25 1.40 -11.08
N PHE A 76 -2.59 1.14 -9.82
CA PHE A 76 -1.70 1.40 -8.72
C PHE A 76 -0.96 0.13 -8.35
N VAL A 77 0.36 0.21 -8.37
CA VAL A 77 1.25 -0.87 -7.93
C VAL A 77 1.86 -0.51 -6.58
N THR A 78 2.01 -1.50 -5.71
CA THR A 78 2.60 -1.28 -4.39
C THR A 78 4.10 -1.56 -4.42
N ARG A 79 4.85 -0.77 -3.68
CA ARG A 79 6.27 -0.97 -3.41
C ARG A 79 6.52 -0.84 -1.91
N THR A 80 7.20 -1.83 -1.35
CA THR A 80 7.63 -1.80 0.06
C THR A 80 9.12 -1.55 0.12
N ASP A 81 9.52 -0.56 0.92
CA ASP A 81 10.93 -0.21 1.12
C ASP A 81 11.59 -1.08 2.21
N GLU A 82 12.87 -0.84 2.46
CA GLU A 82 13.65 -1.55 3.48
C GLU A 82 13.13 -1.32 4.91
N ASN A 83 12.37 -0.26 5.13
CA ASN A 83 11.75 0.10 6.42
C ASN A 83 10.32 -0.45 6.58
N ASN A 84 9.90 -1.37 5.71
CA ASN A 84 8.53 -1.90 5.66
C ASN A 84 7.44 -0.83 5.43
N LYS A 85 7.80 0.28 4.79
CA LYS A 85 6.84 1.29 4.36
C LYS A 85 6.39 0.97 2.95
N THR A 86 5.08 0.82 2.79
CA THR A 86 4.48 0.55 1.48
C THR A 86 3.90 1.82 0.88
N THR A 87 4.27 2.10 -0.35
CA THR A 87 3.74 3.20 -1.15
C THR A 87 3.08 2.66 -2.41
N VAL A 88 2.15 3.42 -2.97
CA VAL A 88 1.55 3.13 -4.27
C VAL A 88 2.14 4.05 -5.33
N ASN A 89 2.35 3.47 -6.51
CA ASN A 89 2.78 4.22 -7.69
C ASN A 89 1.82 3.92 -8.84
N GLU A 90 1.44 4.93 -9.56
CA GLU A 90 0.61 4.78 -10.74
C GLU A 90 1.45 4.28 -11.91
N ALA A 91 0.98 3.22 -12.57
CA ALA A 91 1.58 2.66 -13.78
C ALA A 91 0.58 2.69 -14.92
N THR A 92 1.05 2.97 -16.12
CA THR A 92 0.22 2.96 -17.33
C THR A 92 0.26 1.58 -17.99
N VAL A 93 -0.89 1.10 -18.40
CA VAL A 93 -1.05 -0.18 -19.10
C VAL A 93 -1.79 0.00 -20.41
N ASN A 94 -1.46 -0.84 -21.39
CA ASN A 94 -2.22 -0.94 -22.64
C ASN A 94 -3.20 -2.11 -22.54
N LEU A 95 -4.48 -1.83 -22.72
CA LEU A 95 -5.55 -2.83 -22.64
C LEU A 95 -5.64 -3.60 -23.95
N LYS A 96 -5.60 -4.92 -23.90
CA LYS A 96 -5.68 -5.79 -25.06
C LYS A 96 -7.02 -6.52 -25.13
N ASN A 97 -7.31 -7.35 -24.13
CA ASN A 97 -8.56 -8.09 -24.03
C ASN A 97 -9.09 -8.03 -22.59
N SER A 98 -10.33 -8.43 -22.42
CA SER A 98 -10.93 -8.59 -21.09
C SER A 98 -11.91 -9.75 -21.07
N ASP A 99 -12.05 -10.34 -19.91
CA ASP A 99 -13.12 -11.26 -19.59
C ASP A 99 -13.94 -10.72 -18.40
N ASP A 100 -14.72 -11.56 -17.75
CA ASP A 100 -15.57 -11.16 -16.62
C ASP A 100 -14.78 -10.83 -15.34
N LEU A 101 -13.50 -11.23 -15.26
CA LEU A 101 -12.68 -11.11 -14.06
C LEU A 101 -11.40 -10.31 -14.26
N TYR A 102 -10.81 -10.37 -15.45
CA TYR A 102 -9.47 -9.84 -15.72
C TYR A 102 -9.39 -9.00 -16.98
N TYR A 103 -8.47 -8.04 -16.96
CA TYR A 103 -7.91 -7.42 -18.16
C TYR A 103 -6.61 -8.15 -18.54
N GLU A 104 -6.42 -8.38 -19.83
CA GLU A 104 -5.14 -8.71 -20.44
C GLU A 104 -4.47 -7.41 -20.88
N VAL A 105 -3.29 -7.14 -20.34
CA VAL A 105 -2.59 -5.87 -20.55
C VAL A 105 -1.13 -6.08 -20.92
N THR A 106 -0.55 -5.08 -21.58
CA THR A 106 0.90 -4.96 -21.78
C THR A 106 1.40 -3.68 -21.12
N SER A 107 2.60 -3.71 -20.56
CA SER A 107 3.23 -2.53 -19.98
C SER A 107 4.73 -2.73 -19.83
N ASP A 108 5.50 -1.68 -20.12
CA ASP A 108 6.94 -1.67 -19.87
C ASP A 108 7.29 -1.45 -18.38
N GLU A 109 6.33 -1.04 -17.59
CA GLU A 109 6.48 -0.72 -16.16
C GLU A 109 6.13 -1.89 -15.24
N MET A 110 5.66 -3.02 -15.80
CA MET A 110 5.17 -4.16 -15.04
C MET A 110 6.02 -5.41 -15.24
N TYR A 111 6.02 -6.25 -14.22
CA TYR A 111 6.62 -7.58 -14.26
C TYR A 111 5.79 -8.56 -13.42
N SER A 112 5.94 -9.84 -13.69
CA SER A 112 5.24 -10.90 -12.92
C SER A 112 5.67 -10.89 -11.47
N GLY A 113 4.70 -10.98 -10.57
CA GLY A 113 4.93 -10.92 -9.13
C GLY A 113 4.75 -9.54 -8.51
N MET A 114 4.57 -8.48 -9.31
CA MET A 114 4.13 -7.18 -8.78
C MET A 114 2.74 -7.31 -8.15
N LYS A 115 2.45 -6.43 -7.22
CA LYS A 115 1.14 -6.36 -6.57
C LYS A 115 0.41 -5.10 -7.04
N VAL A 116 -0.80 -5.29 -7.55
CA VAL A 116 -1.70 -4.21 -7.96
C VAL A 116 -2.84 -4.05 -6.96
N VAL A 117 -3.22 -2.81 -6.71
CA VAL A 117 -4.34 -2.48 -5.82
C VAL A 117 -5.65 -2.68 -6.57
N TYR A 118 -6.53 -3.51 -6.04
CA TYR A 118 -7.88 -3.71 -6.60
C TYR A 118 -8.99 -3.17 -5.70
N SER A 119 -8.69 -2.82 -4.47
CA SER A 119 -9.63 -2.22 -3.54
C SER A 119 -8.90 -1.31 -2.56
N THR A 120 -9.53 -0.20 -2.20
CA THR A 120 -8.98 0.76 -1.22
C THR A 120 -10.10 1.31 -0.33
N SER A 121 -9.78 1.55 0.93
CA SER A 121 -10.71 2.13 1.90
C SER A 121 -10.88 3.64 1.74
N LYS A 122 -9.91 4.31 1.11
CA LYS A 122 -9.89 5.75 0.87
C LYS A 122 -9.29 6.04 -0.50
N SER A 123 -9.54 7.22 -1.04
CA SER A 123 -8.87 7.67 -2.27
C SER A 123 -7.36 7.68 -2.08
N ILE A 124 -6.65 7.15 -3.06
CA ILE A 124 -5.19 7.11 -3.12
C ILE A 124 -4.68 7.86 -4.34
N SER A 125 -3.48 8.39 -4.22
CA SER A 125 -2.76 9.09 -5.29
C SER A 125 -1.35 8.54 -5.43
N ASN A 126 -0.71 8.84 -6.57
CA ASN A 126 0.66 8.41 -6.82
C ASN A 126 1.61 8.86 -5.69
N GLY A 127 2.34 7.93 -5.13
CA GLY A 127 3.30 8.17 -4.04
C GLY A 127 2.72 8.11 -2.63
N ASP A 128 1.42 7.89 -2.47
CA ASP A 128 0.78 7.78 -1.16
C ASP A 128 1.27 6.54 -0.40
N ARG A 129 1.41 6.69 0.91
CA ARG A 129 1.62 5.55 1.81
C ARG A 129 0.31 4.81 2.03
N VAL A 130 0.39 3.50 2.03
CA VAL A 130 -0.77 2.61 2.22
C VAL A 130 -0.43 1.47 3.17
N TYR A 131 -1.46 0.84 3.68
CA TYR A 131 -1.36 -0.39 4.47
C TYR A 131 -2.04 -1.53 3.71
N ILE A 132 -1.29 -2.59 3.42
CA ILE A 132 -1.83 -3.78 2.74
C ILE A 132 -2.58 -4.63 3.77
N VAL A 133 -3.85 -4.90 3.46
CA VAL A 133 -4.70 -5.82 4.23
C VAL A 133 -4.71 -7.16 3.51
N GLU A 134 -4.26 -8.20 4.17
CA GLU A 134 -4.38 -9.57 3.70
C GLU A 134 -5.78 -10.11 4.02
N GLU A 135 -6.34 -10.87 3.10
CA GLU A 135 -7.60 -11.58 3.33
C GLU A 135 -7.38 -12.84 4.15
#